data_6aacf3b3c6fba1a998e883dcf5d480aa
#
_entry.id   6aacf3b3c6fba1a998e883dcf5d480aa
#
_cell.length_a   1.000
_cell.length_b   1.000
_cell.length_c   1.000
_cell.angle_alpha   90.00
_cell.angle_beta   90.00
_cell.angle_gamma   90.00
#
_symmetry.space_group_name_H-M   'P 1'
#
loop_
_entity.id
_entity.type
_entity.pdbx_description
1 polymer ?
#
loop_
_entity_poly.entity_id
_entity_poly.type
_entity_poly.pdbx_seq_one_letter_code
_entity_poly.pdbx_strand_id
1 'polypeptide(L)'
;MCTKGVQVATIPPLVGGVVRADEVPPSPSYASAFEQVQEQLHEGNSYEVNLTYRERHRSDRDPLQIHERLRQLNPAPYSGMLRHGDTWLLSASPERFAKIGRDGQLETRPIKGTTPRSLDRVEDERLCHQLATDPKFRSENLMIVDLLRNDLSMVCEPGSVQVPGLMEVESYVGV
;
A
#
# COMPACT_ATOMS: atom_id res chain seq x y z
N MET A 1 -7.39 26.98 -2.39
CA MET A 1 -8.73 27.41 -2.88
C MET A 1 -8.96 26.81 -4.25
N CYS A 2 -9.93 26.07 -4.42
CA CYS A 2 -10.68 25.50 -5.52
C CYS A 2 -10.83 23.99 -5.37
N THR A 3 -11.81 23.61 -4.58
CA THR A 3 -12.37 22.26 -4.54
C THR A 3 -13.15 22.05 -5.84
N LYS A 4 -12.58 21.37 -6.82
CA LYS A 4 -13.36 20.82 -7.91
C LYS A 4 -14.12 19.62 -7.36
N GLY A 5 -15.44 19.77 -7.22
CA GLY A 5 -16.32 18.70 -6.80
C GLY A 5 -16.22 17.51 -7.74
N VAL A 6 -15.82 16.38 -7.21
CA VAL A 6 -15.91 15.09 -7.87
C VAL A 6 -17.39 14.71 -7.87
N GLN A 7 -18.02 14.63 -9.02
CA GLN A 7 -19.35 14.01 -9.13
C GLN A 7 -19.19 12.52 -8.82
N VAL A 8 -19.69 12.13 -7.66
CA VAL A 8 -19.79 10.70 -7.30
C VAL A 8 -20.94 10.10 -8.13
N ALA A 9 -20.60 9.41 -9.20
CA ALA A 9 -21.58 8.57 -9.89
C ALA A 9 -21.98 7.44 -8.95
N THR A 10 -23.29 7.28 -8.72
CA THR A 10 -23.83 6.19 -7.91
C THR A 10 -23.53 4.87 -8.62
N ILE A 11 -22.62 4.09 -8.06
CA ILE A 11 -22.27 2.77 -8.56
C ILE A 11 -23.39 1.82 -8.12
N PRO A 12 -24.04 1.07 -9.02
CA PRO A 12 -25.02 0.09 -8.62
C PRO A 12 -24.38 -0.93 -7.68
N PRO A 13 -25.08 -1.38 -6.62
CA PRO A 13 -24.55 -2.37 -5.70
C PRO A 13 -24.12 -3.62 -6.46
N LEU A 14 -22.96 -4.14 -6.13
CA LEU A 14 -22.52 -5.44 -6.61
C LEU A 14 -23.55 -6.48 -6.14
N VAL A 15 -24.14 -7.19 -7.07
CA VAL A 15 -24.94 -8.39 -6.77
C VAL A 15 -23.95 -9.47 -6.36
N GLY A 16 -23.73 -9.59 -5.09
CA GLY A 16 -22.75 -10.43 -4.43
C GLY A 16 -22.20 -9.64 -3.23
N GLY A 17 -22.47 -10.11 -2.02
CA GLY A 17 -22.03 -9.43 -0.80
C GLY A 17 -20.53 -9.17 -0.83
N VAL A 18 -20.11 -7.98 -0.45
CA VAL A 18 -18.70 -7.70 -0.18
C VAL A 18 -18.35 -8.46 1.09
N VAL A 19 -17.65 -9.58 0.94
CA VAL A 19 -17.07 -10.28 2.09
C VAL A 19 -15.91 -9.40 2.59
N ARG A 20 -16.00 -8.95 3.82
CA ARG A 20 -14.88 -8.22 4.44
C ARG A 20 -13.73 -9.18 4.69
N ALA A 21 -12.50 -8.73 4.48
CA ALA A 21 -11.31 -9.57 4.65
C ALA A 21 -11.16 -10.12 6.08
N ASP A 22 -11.67 -9.40 7.08
CA ASP A 22 -11.73 -9.77 8.50
C ASP A 22 -12.78 -10.85 8.81
N GLU A 23 -13.72 -11.11 7.89
CA GLU A 23 -14.76 -12.14 8.03
C GLU A 23 -14.33 -13.50 7.45
N VAL A 24 -13.22 -13.56 6.73
CA VAL A 24 -12.69 -14.80 6.15
C VAL A 24 -11.51 -15.27 6.98
N PRO A 25 -11.62 -16.42 7.67
CA PRO A 25 -10.47 -16.96 8.40
C PRO A 25 -9.33 -17.28 7.41
N PRO A 26 -8.08 -17.05 7.80
CA PRO A 26 -6.94 -17.41 6.97
C PRO A 26 -6.96 -18.91 6.65
N SER A 27 -6.49 -19.28 5.45
CA SER A 27 -6.36 -20.69 5.10
C SER A 27 -5.43 -21.41 6.10
N PRO A 28 -5.67 -22.69 6.40
CA PRO A 28 -4.80 -23.45 7.30
C PRO A 28 -3.31 -23.40 6.92
N SER A 29 -3.03 -23.39 5.61
CA SER A 29 -1.65 -23.27 5.10
C SER A 29 -1.05 -21.88 5.37
N TYR A 30 -1.84 -20.82 5.33
CA TYR A 30 -1.38 -19.48 5.68
C TYR A 30 -1.11 -19.36 7.18
N ALA A 31 -2.01 -19.88 8.02
CA ALA A 31 -1.84 -19.87 9.48
C ALA A 31 -0.54 -20.59 9.90
N SER A 32 -0.31 -21.81 9.36
CA SER A 32 0.92 -22.54 9.63
C SER A 32 2.18 -21.82 9.13
N ALA A 33 2.13 -21.20 7.97
CA ALA A 33 3.25 -20.40 7.46
C ALA A 33 3.49 -19.16 8.34
N PHE A 34 2.43 -18.53 8.85
CA PHE A 34 2.53 -17.40 9.77
C PHE A 34 3.21 -17.78 11.08
N GLU A 35 2.86 -18.93 11.66
CA GLU A 35 3.51 -19.47 12.87
C GLU A 35 5.02 -19.67 12.64
N GLN A 36 5.41 -20.26 11.51
CA GLN A 36 6.82 -20.45 11.15
C GLN A 36 7.55 -19.10 10.98
N VAL A 37 6.90 -18.11 10.36
CA VAL A 37 7.47 -16.75 10.24
C VAL A 37 7.69 -16.14 11.63
N GLN A 38 6.73 -16.27 12.54
CA GLN A 38 6.89 -15.77 13.92
C GLN A 38 8.09 -16.42 14.64
N GLU A 39 8.28 -17.72 14.47
CA GLU A 39 9.43 -18.43 15.04
C GLU A 39 10.75 -17.87 14.49
N GLN A 40 10.87 -17.70 13.16
CA GLN A 40 12.07 -17.14 12.52
C GLN A 40 12.37 -15.70 12.96
N LEU A 41 11.33 -14.88 13.18
CA LEU A 41 11.48 -13.52 13.71
C LEU A 41 11.96 -13.54 15.16
N HIS A 42 11.44 -14.45 16.02
CA HIS A 42 11.87 -14.58 17.40
C HIS A 42 13.31 -15.10 17.52
N GLU A 43 13.74 -15.97 16.62
CA GLU A 43 15.12 -16.45 16.53
C GLU A 43 16.10 -15.40 15.97
N GLY A 44 15.60 -14.27 15.48
CA GLY A 44 16.42 -13.21 14.90
C GLY A 44 16.95 -13.51 13.50
N ASN A 45 16.39 -14.50 12.80
CA ASN A 45 16.78 -14.86 11.43
C ASN A 45 16.32 -13.82 10.40
N SER A 46 15.30 -13.01 10.74
CA SER A 46 14.88 -11.83 10.02
C SER A 46 14.29 -10.82 11.01
N TYR A 47 14.16 -9.57 10.61
CA TYR A 47 13.51 -8.52 11.39
C TYR A 47 12.13 -8.15 10.87
N GLU A 48 11.85 -8.48 9.60
CA GLU A 48 10.54 -8.28 8.96
C GLU A 48 10.32 -9.34 7.87
N VAL A 49 9.09 -9.79 7.71
CA VAL A 49 8.67 -10.71 6.65
C VAL A 49 7.31 -10.29 6.12
N ASN A 50 7.19 -10.11 4.80
CA ASN A 50 5.92 -9.95 4.11
C ASN A 50 5.40 -11.31 3.65
N LEU A 51 4.62 -11.97 4.50
CA LEU A 51 3.99 -13.24 4.15
C LEU A 51 2.86 -13.02 3.16
N THR A 52 2.99 -13.56 1.97
CA THR A 52 2.02 -13.39 0.88
C THR A 52 1.56 -14.75 0.32
N TYR A 53 0.38 -14.75 -0.25
CA TYR A 53 -0.13 -15.89 -1.02
C TYR A 53 -0.80 -15.39 -2.31
N ARG A 54 -1.03 -16.31 -3.24
CA ARG A 54 -1.65 -16.01 -4.51
C ARG A 54 -3.06 -16.58 -4.57
N GLU A 55 -4.03 -15.73 -4.82
CA GLU A 55 -5.37 -16.13 -5.18
C GLU A 55 -5.54 -16.21 -6.70
N ARG A 56 -6.40 -17.14 -7.15
CA ARG A 56 -6.71 -17.31 -8.56
C ARG A 56 -8.21 -17.30 -8.76
N HIS A 57 -8.67 -16.34 -9.54
CA HIS A 57 -10.07 -16.21 -9.91
C HIS A 57 -10.22 -16.30 -11.44
N ARG A 58 -11.32 -16.88 -11.90
CA ARG A 58 -11.69 -16.86 -13.31
C ARG A 58 -12.61 -15.67 -13.56
N SER A 59 -12.38 -14.96 -14.65
CA SER A 59 -13.22 -13.87 -15.10
C SER A 59 -13.34 -13.91 -16.63
N ASP A 60 -14.51 -13.61 -17.14
CA ASP A 60 -14.82 -13.41 -18.56
C ASP A 60 -14.79 -11.93 -18.95
N ARG A 61 -14.48 -11.06 -18.00
CA ARG A 61 -14.42 -9.61 -18.23
C ARG A 61 -13.14 -9.21 -18.94
N ASP A 62 -13.27 -8.22 -19.80
CA ASP A 62 -12.13 -7.57 -20.43
C ASP A 62 -11.21 -6.91 -19.39
N PRO A 63 -9.88 -7.09 -19.48
CA PRO A 63 -8.93 -6.49 -18.55
C PRO A 63 -9.04 -4.96 -18.42
N LEU A 64 -9.41 -4.26 -19.50
CA LEU A 64 -9.65 -2.81 -19.47
C LEU A 64 -10.83 -2.44 -18.55
N GLN A 65 -11.92 -3.20 -18.63
CA GLN A 65 -13.09 -3.02 -17.77
C GLN A 65 -12.75 -3.29 -16.31
N ILE A 66 -11.93 -4.33 -16.05
CA ILE A 66 -11.46 -4.64 -14.69
C ILE A 66 -10.61 -3.49 -14.16
N HIS A 67 -9.67 -2.98 -14.96
CA HIS A 67 -8.82 -1.86 -14.55
C HIS A 67 -9.62 -0.58 -14.28
N GLU A 68 -10.57 -0.25 -15.15
CA GLU A 68 -11.43 0.93 -14.94
C GLU A 68 -12.25 0.78 -13.66
N ARG A 69 -12.78 -0.41 -13.40
CA ARG A 69 -13.49 -0.69 -12.15
C ARG A 69 -12.58 -0.58 -10.93
N LEU A 70 -11.37 -1.09 -11.02
CA LEU A 70 -10.36 -1.00 -9.96
C LEU A 70 -10.05 0.47 -9.62
N ARG A 71 -9.86 1.32 -10.64
CA ARG A 71 -9.63 2.75 -10.47
C ARG A 71 -10.80 3.48 -9.79
N GLN A 72 -12.04 3.07 -10.08
CA GLN A 72 -13.23 3.64 -9.45
C GLN A 72 -13.37 3.24 -7.98
N LEU A 73 -13.07 1.97 -7.66
CA LEU A 73 -13.20 1.44 -6.31
C LEU A 73 -12.05 1.87 -5.40
N ASN A 74 -10.84 1.92 -5.95
CA ASN A 74 -9.63 2.24 -5.21
C ASN A 74 -8.78 3.23 -6.02
N PRO A 75 -9.16 4.51 -6.07
CA PRO A 75 -8.35 5.53 -6.71
C PRO A 75 -7.02 5.69 -5.98
N ALA A 76 -5.95 5.35 -6.65
CA ALA A 76 -4.60 5.37 -6.11
C ALA A 76 -3.64 6.17 -7.02
N PRO A 77 -2.61 6.84 -6.46
CA PRO A 77 -1.72 7.72 -7.22
C PRO A 77 -0.88 6.99 -8.26
N TYR A 78 -0.60 5.69 -8.05
CA TYR A 78 0.22 4.86 -8.96
C TYR A 78 -0.63 3.78 -9.63
N SER A 79 -1.82 4.17 -10.07
CA SER A 79 -2.66 3.30 -10.91
C SER A 79 -2.04 3.16 -12.29
N GLY A 80 -1.96 1.93 -12.76
CA GLY A 80 -1.34 1.64 -14.05
C GLY A 80 -1.80 0.31 -14.64
N MET A 81 -1.57 0.17 -15.92
CA MET A 81 -1.85 -1.03 -16.67
C MET A 81 -0.69 -1.33 -17.62
N LEU A 82 -0.23 -2.58 -17.62
CA LEU A 82 0.81 -3.05 -18.51
C LEU A 82 0.31 -4.31 -19.23
N ARG A 83 0.54 -4.38 -20.55
CA ARG A 83 0.27 -5.57 -21.36
C ARG A 83 1.56 -6.12 -21.96
N HIS A 84 1.73 -7.42 -21.86
CA HIS A 84 2.77 -8.15 -22.57
C HIS A 84 2.19 -9.46 -23.13
N GLY A 85 2.05 -9.53 -24.44
CA GLY A 85 1.33 -10.63 -25.10
C GLY A 85 -0.13 -10.72 -24.62
N ASP A 86 -0.49 -11.86 -24.03
CA ASP A 86 -1.82 -12.12 -23.47
C ASP A 86 -1.89 -11.91 -21.96
N THR A 87 -0.79 -11.47 -21.35
CA THR A 87 -0.72 -11.18 -19.92
C THR A 87 -0.93 -9.69 -19.66
N TRP A 88 -1.76 -9.39 -18.67
CA TRP A 88 -2.04 -8.04 -18.22
C TRP A 88 -1.69 -7.88 -16.75
N LEU A 89 -1.01 -6.79 -16.40
CA LEU A 89 -0.85 -6.33 -15.03
C LEU A 89 -1.76 -5.11 -14.84
N LEU A 90 -2.67 -5.20 -13.89
CA LEU A 90 -3.59 -4.13 -13.52
C LEU A 90 -3.27 -3.70 -12.09
N SER A 91 -2.93 -2.43 -11.90
CA SER A 91 -2.49 -1.91 -10.61
C SER A 91 -3.31 -0.72 -10.17
N ALA A 92 -3.59 -0.64 -8.86
CA ALA A 92 -4.07 0.54 -8.16
C ALA A 92 -3.25 0.64 -6.85
N SER A 93 -1.96 0.99 -6.97
CA SER A 93 -1.04 1.03 -5.85
C SER A 93 -1.00 2.42 -5.20
N PRO A 94 -1.12 2.52 -3.87
CA PRO A 94 -0.85 3.75 -3.14
C PRO A 94 0.66 4.00 -2.98
N GLU A 95 1.49 2.97 -3.07
CA GLU A 95 2.91 3.00 -2.77
C GLU A 95 3.76 3.00 -4.03
N ARG A 96 4.83 3.80 -4.01
CA ARG A 96 5.83 3.88 -5.07
C ARG A 96 7.15 3.27 -4.61
N PHE A 97 7.54 2.19 -5.25
CA PHE A 97 8.84 1.56 -5.00
C PHE A 97 9.99 2.52 -5.24
N ALA A 98 10.07 3.09 -6.45
CA ALA A 98 11.12 4.04 -6.81
C ALA A 98 10.70 4.95 -7.98
N LYS A 99 11.30 6.13 -8.05
CA LYS A 99 11.25 7.04 -9.19
C LYS A 99 12.64 7.55 -9.46
N ILE A 100 13.05 7.49 -10.72
CA ILE A 100 14.30 8.10 -11.19
C ILE A 100 13.93 9.27 -12.09
N GLY A 101 14.36 10.48 -11.70
CA GLY A 101 14.19 11.70 -12.48
C GLY A 101 15.17 11.78 -13.65
N ARG A 102 14.91 12.67 -14.59
CA ARG A 102 15.84 12.94 -15.71
C ARG A 102 17.16 13.58 -15.26
N ASP A 103 17.14 14.18 -14.11
CA ASP A 103 18.26 14.77 -13.40
C ASP A 103 19.11 13.74 -12.61
N GLY A 104 18.71 12.45 -12.67
CA GLY A 104 19.37 11.38 -11.94
C GLY A 104 18.96 11.26 -10.49
N GLN A 105 18.04 12.09 -9.98
CA GLN A 105 17.53 11.94 -8.63
C GLN A 105 16.72 10.65 -8.50
N LEU A 106 17.05 9.84 -7.49
CA LEU A 106 16.31 8.63 -7.10
C LEU A 106 15.52 8.90 -5.83
N GLU A 107 14.22 8.65 -5.88
CA GLU A 107 13.30 8.86 -4.77
C GLU A 107 12.53 7.56 -4.46
N THR A 108 12.45 7.20 -3.18
CA THR A 108 11.60 6.14 -2.65
C THR A 108 10.60 6.72 -1.65
N ARG A 109 9.41 6.12 -1.52
CA ARG A 109 8.38 6.54 -0.57
C ARG A 109 7.71 5.31 0.05
N PRO A 110 8.31 4.72 1.07
CA PRO A 110 7.71 3.58 1.76
C PRO A 110 6.50 4.02 2.60
N ILE A 111 5.47 3.19 2.63
CA ILE A 111 4.28 3.39 3.46
C ILE A 111 4.24 2.27 4.50
N LYS A 112 4.09 2.63 5.77
CA LYS A 112 3.86 1.71 6.88
C LYS A 112 2.75 2.24 7.77
N GLY A 113 1.86 1.34 8.19
CA GLY A 113 0.67 1.68 8.94
C GLY A 113 -0.44 2.25 8.05
N THR A 114 -1.65 1.81 8.29
CA THR A 114 -2.86 2.33 7.65
C THR A 114 -4.00 2.37 8.66
N THR A 115 -4.90 3.32 8.48
CA THR A 115 -6.13 3.42 9.26
C THR A 115 -7.29 3.76 8.33
N PRO A 116 -8.50 3.22 8.56
CA PRO A 116 -9.64 3.57 7.75
C PRO A 116 -9.99 5.05 7.92
N ARG A 117 -10.56 5.66 6.88
CA ARG A 117 -11.11 7.01 6.91
C ARG A 117 -12.47 7.00 7.59
N SER A 118 -12.80 8.08 8.30
CA SER A 118 -14.11 8.32 8.87
C SER A 118 -14.88 9.40 8.11
N LEU A 119 -16.21 9.26 8.03
CA LEU A 119 -17.08 10.33 7.53
C LEU A 119 -17.27 11.43 8.58
N ASP A 120 -17.09 11.12 9.85
CA ASP A 120 -17.02 12.11 10.92
C ASP A 120 -15.64 12.77 10.93
N ARG A 121 -15.62 14.08 10.76
CA ARG A 121 -14.38 14.83 10.64
C ARG A 121 -13.50 14.77 11.90
N VAL A 122 -14.12 14.79 13.08
CA VAL A 122 -13.39 14.77 14.36
C VAL A 122 -12.74 13.41 14.55
N GLU A 123 -13.46 12.36 14.22
CA GLU A 123 -12.94 11.00 14.29
C GLU A 123 -11.84 10.77 13.22
N ASP A 124 -11.98 11.30 12.02
CA ASP A 124 -10.96 11.22 10.97
C ASP A 124 -9.66 11.91 11.38
N GLU A 125 -9.75 13.12 11.94
CA GLU A 125 -8.61 13.85 12.49
C GLU A 125 -7.96 13.10 13.67
N ARG A 126 -8.75 12.46 14.54
CA ARG A 126 -8.26 11.62 15.63
C ARG A 126 -7.49 10.40 15.12
N LEU A 127 -8.02 9.69 14.13
CA LEU A 127 -7.37 8.52 13.51
C LEU A 127 -6.07 8.92 12.82
N CYS A 128 -6.06 10.02 12.09
CA CYS A 128 -4.84 10.57 11.46
C CYS A 128 -3.76 10.89 12.52
N HIS A 129 -4.13 11.56 13.60
CA HIS A 129 -3.21 11.86 14.69
C HIS A 129 -2.70 10.60 15.38
N GLN A 130 -3.57 9.62 15.62
CA GLN A 130 -3.19 8.33 16.20
C GLN A 130 -2.17 7.63 15.31
N LEU A 131 -2.41 7.54 13.99
CA LEU A 131 -1.47 6.95 13.03
C LEU A 131 -0.10 7.63 13.07
N ALA A 132 -0.07 8.96 13.13
CA ALA A 132 1.17 9.74 13.17
C ALA A 132 1.98 9.57 14.46
N THR A 133 1.31 9.24 15.57
CA THR A 133 1.92 9.23 16.93
C THR A 133 2.10 7.84 17.52
N ASP A 134 1.45 6.82 16.94
CA ASP A 134 1.53 5.44 17.44
C ASP A 134 2.98 4.91 17.39
N PRO A 135 3.54 4.47 18.53
CA PRO A 135 4.93 4.03 18.61
C PRO A 135 5.24 2.83 17.70
N LYS A 136 4.27 1.94 17.49
CA LYS A 136 4.45 0.76 16.64
C LYS A 136 4.64 1.18 15.18
N PHE A 137 3.71 1.97 14.63
CA PHE A 137 3.80 2.43 13.24
C PHE A 137 5.03 3.31 13.00
N ARG A 138 5.40 4.13 13.99
CA ARG A 138 6.62 4.93 13.92
C ARG A 138 7.87 4.06 13.88
N SER A 139 7.95 3.01 14.70
CA SER A 139 9.09 2.08 14.72
C SER A 139 9.20 1.30 13.41
N GLU A 140 8.08 0.80 12.89
CA GLU A 140 8.04 0.09 11.61
C GLU A 140 8.50 1.00 10.45
N ASN A 141 8.01 2.24 10.40
CA ASN A 141 8.40 3.19 9.36
C ASN A 141 9.87 3.57 9.46
N LEU A 142 10.38 3.85 10.67
CA LEU A 142 11.78 4.21 10.89
C LEU A 142 12.72 3.10 10.44
N MET A 143 12.39 1.86 10.76
CA MET A 143 13.17 0.68 10.38
C MET A 143 13.29 0.56 8.85
N ILE A 144 12.19 0.75 8.12
CA ILE A 144 12.20 0.68 6.65
C ILE A 144 12.92 1.88 6.03
N VAL A 145 12.75 3.07 6.58
CA VAL A 145 13.49 4.26 6.10
C VAL A 145 14.99 4.05 6.28
N ASP A 146 15.44 3.49 7.40
CA ASP A 146 16.87 3.25 7.63
C ASP A 146 17.43 2.17 6.68
N LEU A 147 16.66 1.11 6.43
CA LEU A 147 17.00 0.10 5.42
C LEU A 147 17.16 0.73 4.03
N LEU A 148 16.18 1.52 3.60
CA LEU A 148 16.23 2.19 2.29
C LEU A 148 17.38 3.21 2.19
N ARG A 149 17.71 3.91 3.26
CA ARG A 149 18.89 4.77 3.30
C ARG A 149 20.17 3.98 3.05
N ASN A 150 20.30 2.81 3.70
CA ASN A 150 21.42 1.92 3.46
C ASN A 150 21.48 1.46 2.00
N ASP A 151 20.37 0.98 1.46
CA ASP A 151 20.30 0.48 0.08
C ASP A 151 20.62 1.57 -0.94
N LEU A 152 20.07 2.76 -0.77
CA LEU A 152 20.37 3.91 -1.62
C LEU A 152 21.82 4.34 -1.52
N SER A 153 22.44 4.24 -0.34
CA SER A 153 23.84 4.59 -0.14
C SER A 153 24.80 3.71 -0.92
N MET A 154 24.39 2.51 -1.31
CA MET A 154 25.21 1.60 -2.13
C MET A 154 25.25 2.00 -3.62
N VAL A 155 24.30 2.79 -4.10
CA VAL A 155 24.15 3.13 -5.53
C VAL A 155 24.15 4.63 -5.81
N CYS A 156 24.01 5.46 -4.78
CA CYS A 156 24.01 6.92 -4.88
C CYS A 156 25.40 7.51 -4.54
N GLU A 157 25.62 8.76 -4.87
CA GLU A 157 26.85 9.47 -4.48
C GLU A 157 26.97 9.53 -2.96
N PRO A 158 28.17 9.30 -2.39
CA PRO A 158 28.38 9.37 -0.95
C PRO A 158 27.92 10.70 -0.35
N GLY A 159 27.08 10.65 0.69
CA GLY A 159 26.56 11.83 1.38
C GLY A 159 25.36 12.51 0.69
N SER A 160 24.88 11.99 -0.44
CA SER A 160 23.73 12.57 -1.16
C SER A 160 22.35 12.08 -0.65
N VAL A 161 22.33 10.96 0.09
CA VAL A 161 21.06 10.38 0.59
C VAL A 161 20.49 11.25 1.71
N GLN A 162 19.23 11.67 1.54
CA GLN A 162 18.51 12.54 2.46
C GLN A 162 17.13 11.99 2.75
N VAL A 163 16.56 12.35 3.90
CA VAL A 163 15.18 12.04 4.30
C VAL A 163 14.46 13.38 4.51
N PRO A 164 13.90 13.99 3.46
CA PRO A 164 13.27 15.31 3.55
C PRO A 164 11.95 15.30 4.32
N GLY A 165 11.23 14.18 4.30
CA GLY A 165 9.97 13.97 5.04
C GLY A 165 10.02 12.65 5.78
N LEU A 166 9.77 12.67 7.09
CA LEU A 166 9.75 11.48 7.94
C LEU A 166 8.43 11.43 8.69
N MET A 167 7.73 10.29 8.64
CA MET A 167 6.46 10.06 9.35
C MET A 167 5.30 10.98 8.87
N GLU A 168 5.32 11.40 7.62
CA GLU A 168 4.20 12.13 7.03
C GLU A 168 3.01 11.19 6.80
N VAL A 169 1.81 11.66 7.15
CA VAL A 169 0.56 10.92 6.89
C VAL A 169 0.00 11.35 5.54
N GLU A 170 -0.23 10.38 4.68
CA GLU A 170 -0.89 10.58 3.39
C GLU A 170 -2.34 10.10 3.47
N SER A 171 -3.28 10.88 2.92
CA SER A 171 -4.71 10.55 2.95
C SER A 171 -5.19 10.13 1.56
N TYR A 172 -5.83 8.97 1.49
CA TYR A 172 -6.47 8.45 0.29
C TYR A 172 -7.98 8.27 0.52
N VAL A 173 -8.74 7.94 -0.53
CA VAL A 173 -10.21 7.88 -0.45
C VAL A 173 -10.71 6.82 0.54
N GLY A 174 -9.98 5.73 0.74
CA GLY A 174 -10.40 4.61 1.61
C GLY A 174 -9.57 4.48 2.88
N VAL A 175 -8.43 5.12 2.95
CA VAL A 175 -7.48 5.00 4.06
C VAL A 175 -6.73 6.31 4.27
#